data_44c263b87f7fb5a1773d181bdc5c5296
#
_entry.id   44c263b87f7fb5a1773d181bdc5c5296
#
_cell.length_a   1.000
_cell.length_b   1.000
_cell.length_c   1.000
_cell.angle_alpha   90.00
_cell.angle_beta   90.00
_cell.angle_gamma   90.00
#
_symmetry.space_group_name_H-M   'P 1'
#
loop_
_entity.id
_entity.type
_entity.pdbx_description
1 polymer ?
#
loop_
_entity_poly.entity_id
_entity_poly.type
_entity_poly.pdbx_seq_one_letter_code
_entity_poly.pdbx_strand_id
1 'polypeptide(L)'
;VFHLFIVMDGSLLVLGVSGPELTLEEAALFRRLQPAGYILFTRNIVSKEQTRKLTDDLRDLSSKTPIIAIDQEGGRVTRTKDIAPVAPSPPALVEKGDMGLIADAAALTGDLLRLLG
;
A
#
# COMPACT_ATOMS: atom_id res chain seq x y z
N VAL A 1 -34.71 26.66 -0.63
CA VAL A 1 -34.28 25.32 -0.13
C VAL A 1 -32.76 25.34 -0.04
N PHE A 2 -32.24 25.35 1.18
CA PHE A 2 -30.78 25.24 1.40
C PHE A 2 -30.36 23.77 1.22
N HIS A 3 -29.62 23.47 0.17
CA HIS A 3 -28.92 22.21 0.05
C HIS A 3 -27.63 22.32 0.86
N LEU A 4 -27.60 21.70 2.04
CA LEU A 4 -26.38 21.54 2.82
C LEU A 4 -25.51 20.50 2.10
N PHE A 5 -24.55 20.95 1.29
CA PHE A 5 -23.49 20.10 0.79
C PHE A 5 -22.49 19.87 1.93
N ILE A 6 -22.59 18.72 2.59
CA ILE A 6 -21.52 18.28 3.49
C ILE A 6 -20.35 17.85 2.59
N VAL A 7 -19.38 18.72 2.43
CA VAL A 7 -18.10 18.37 1.83
C VAL A 7 -17.35 17.54 2.86
N MET A 8 -17.27 16.24 2.63
CA MET A 8 -16.43 15.37 3.45
C MET A 8 -15.00 15.51 2.93
N ASP A 9 -14.14 16.12 3.72
CA ASP A 9 -12.70 16.22 3.41
C ASP A 9 -11.99 14.95 3.88
N GLY A 10 -11.69 14.06 2.94
CA GLY A 10 -10.95 12.82 3.18
C GLY A 10 -9.43 13.00 3.22
N SER A 11 -8.92 14.22 3.01
CA SER A 11 -7.47 14.49 2.88
C SER A 11 -6.64 14.17 4.14
N LEU A 12 -7.28 13.91 5.27
CA LEU A 12 -6.63 13.47 6.51
C LEU A 12 -6.76 11.96 6.75
N LEU A 13 -7.37 11.21 5.82
CA LEU A 13 -7.61 9.79 5.97
C LEU A 13 -6.63 8.97 5.14
N VAL A 14 -6.13 7.90 5.75
CA VAL A 14 -5.51 6.77 5.06
C VAL A 14 -6.38 5.55 5.31
N LEU A 15 -6.92 4.94 4.26
CA LEU A 15 -7.93 3.91 4.37
C LEU A 15 -7.39 2.55 3.94
N GLY A 16 -7.84 1.48 4.62
CA GLY A 16 -7.60 0.11 4.19
C GLY A 16 -8.55 -0.30 3.07
N VAL A 17 -8.15 -1.34 2.32
CA VAL A 17 -8.94 -1.98 1.27
C VAL A 17 -9.37 -3.36 1.75
N SER A 18 -10.61 -3.78 1.46
CA SER A 18 -11.17 -5.01 2.01
C SER A 18 -10.55 -6.28 1.44
N GLY A 19 -10.19 -6.27 0.16
CA GLY A 19 -9.71 -7.45 -0.54
C GLY A 19 -8.67 -7.14 -1.62
N PRO A 20 -8.40 -8.11 -2.50
CA PRO A 20 -7.42 -7.95 -3.60
C PRO A 20 -7.95 -7.09 -4.76
N GLU A 21 -9.24 -6.83 -4.79
CA GLU A 21 -9.90 -5.99 -5.80
C GLU A 21 -10.85 -5.03 -5.10
N LEU A 22 -11.10 -3.88 -5.72
CA LEU A 22 -12.07 -2.91 -5.22
C LEU A 22 -13.50 -3.42 -5.44
N THR A 23 -14.33 -3.36 -4.42
CA THR A 23 -15.76 -3.50 -4.59
C THR A 23 -16.37 -2.22 -5.20
N LEU A 24 -17.56 -2.33 -5.76
CA LEU A 24 -18.28 -1.15 -6.30
C LEU A 24 -18.58 -0.13 -5.21
N GLU A 25 -18.90 -0.61 -4.00
CA GLU A 25 -19.17 0.23 -2.83
C GLU A 25 -17.92 0.97 -2.37
N GLU A 26 -16.77 0.28 -2.30
CA GLU A 26 -15.49 0.91 -1.96
C GLU A 26 -15.11 1.96 -2.99
N ALA A 27 -15.20 1.63 -4.28
CA ALA A 27 -14.88 2.58 -5.36
C ALA A 27 -15.76 3.84 -5.28
N ALA A 28 -17.06 3.68 -5.03
CA ALA A 28 -17.99 4.80 -4.87
C ALA A 28 -17.66 5.65 -3.62
N LEU A 29 -17.35 4.98 -2.50
CA LEU A 29 -16.97 5.65 -1.25
C LEU A 29 -15.65 6.43 -1.42
N PHE A 30 -14.61 5.83 -2.00
CA PHE A 30 -13.31 6.44 -2.17
C PHE A 30 -13.34 7.62 -3.15
N ARG A 31 -14.12 7.53 -4.23
CA ARG A 31 -14.35 8.68 -5.13
C ARG A 31 -15.00 9.87 -4.40
N ARG A 32 -15.91 9.60 -3.47
CA ARG A 32 -16.59 10.64 -2.70
C ARG A 32 -15.72 11.23 -1.61
N LEU A 33 -14.95 10.39 -0.89
CA LEU A 33 -14.12 10.81 0.25
C LEU A 33 -12.82 11.46 -0.17
N GLN A 34 -12.23 11.05 -1.30
CA GLN A 34 -10.92 11.51 -1.77
C GLN A 34 -9.85 11.42 -0.66
N PRO A 35 -9.53 10.22 -0.12
CA PRO A 35 -8.58 10.07 0.99
C PRO A 35 -7.17 10.49 0.57
N ALA A 36 -6.33 10.87 1.55
CA ALA A 36 -4.91 11.16 1.32
C ALA A 36 -4.14 9.93 0.84
N GLY A 37 -4.58 8.75 1.20
CA GLY A 37 -3.94 7.51 0.78
C GLY A 37 -4.66 6.24 1.19
N TYR A 38 -4.00 5.14 0.88
CA TYR A 38 -4.47 3.79 1.18
C TYR A 38 -3.36 2.97 1.81
N ILE A 39 -3.70 2.04 2.70
CA ILE A 39 -2.76 1.09 3.28
C ILE A 39 -3.15 -0.33 2.90
N LEU A 40 -2.19 -1.07 2.32
CA LEU A 40 -2.36 -2.45 1.89
C LEU A 40 -1.84 -3.43 2.94
N PHE A 41 -2.51 -4.56 3.05
CA PHE A 41 -2.16 -5.68 3.91
C PHE A 41 -2.04 -6.97 3.09
N THR A 42 -1.63 -8.06 3.72
CA THR A 42 -1.47 -9.37 3.05
C THR A 42 -2.73 -9.80 2.28
N ARG A 43 -3.93 -9.51 2.81
CA ARG A 43 -5.20 -9.83 2.15
C ARG A 43 -5.41 -9.15 0.79
N ASN A 44 -4.68 -8.06 0.53
CA ASN A 44 -4.78 -7.29 -0.71
C ASN A 44 -3.80 -7.79 -1.80
N ILE A 45 -2.88 -8.71 -1.45
CA ILE A 45 -1.73 -9.08 -2.28
C ILE A 45 -1.81 -10.57 -2.62
N VAL A 46 -2.13 -10.88 -3.87
CA VAL A 46 -2.27 -12.27 -4.38
C VAL A 46 -1.24 -12.55 -5.47
N SER A 47 -1.02 -11.62 -6.40
CA SER A 47 0.03 -11.69 -7.41
C SER A 47 0.60 -10.30 -7.66
N LYS A 48 1.73 -10.20 -8.35
CA LYS A 48 2.36 -8.93 -8.72
C LYS A 48 1.43 -8.12 -9.64
N GLU A 49 0.87 -8.77 -10.63
CA GLU A 49 -0.02 -8.18 -11.64
C GLU A 49 -1.31 -7.68 -11.00
N GLN A 50 -1.91 -8.50 -10.13
CA GLN A 50 -3.13 -8.11 -9.42
C GLN A 50 -2.86 -6.94 -8.46
N THR A 51 -1.76 -6.98 -7.70
CA THR A 51 -1.41 -5.89 -6.79
C THR A 51 -1.16 -4.59 -7.54
N ARG A 52 -0.44 -4.64 -8.66
CA ARG A 52 -0.23 -3.48 -9.53
C ARG A 52 -1.56 -2.92 -10.05
N LYS A 53 -2.45 -3.79 -10.52
CA LYS A 53 -3.78 -3.36 -10.94
C LYS A 53 -4.55 -2.67 -9.82
N LEU A 54 -4.55 -3.24 -8.61
CA LEU A 54 -5.22 -2.63 -7.46
C LEU A 54 -4.68 -1.23 -7.16
N THR A 55 -3.35 -1.05 -7.16
CA THR A 55 -2.74 0.27 -6.91
C THR A 55 -3.07 1.27 -8.02
N ASP A 56 -3.12 0.85 -9.27
CA ASP A 56 -3.52 1.69 -10.39
C ASP A 56 -5.01 2.06 -10.29
N ASP A 57 -5.90 1.11 -9.99
CA ASP A 57 -7.33 1.36 -9.75
C ASP A 57 -7.55 2.39 -8.62
N LEU A 58 -6.79 2.30 -7.53
CA LEU A 58 -6.86 3.26 -6.42
C LEU A 58 -6.43 4.68 -6.85
N ARG A 59 -5.41 4.79 -7.69
CA ARG A 59 -4.98 6.08 -8.26
C ARG A 59 -6.02 6.67 -9.18
N ASP A 60 -6.65 5.84 -10.01
CA ASP A 60 -7.68 6.27 -10.96
C ASP A 60 -8.96 6.80 -10.28
N LEU A 61 -9.21 6.41 -9.02
CA LEU A 61 -10.30 6.95 -8.23
C LEU A 61 -10.01 8.34 -7.65
N SER A 62 -8.75 8.74 -7.60
CA SER A 62 -8.28 9.91 -6.86
C SER A 62 -8.03 11.09 -7.78
N SER A 63 -8.50 12.27 -7.40
CA SER A 63 -8.26 13.53 -8.12
C SER A 63 -6.83 14.07 -7.93
N LYS A 64 -6.15 13.62 -6.85
CA LYS A 64 -4.74 13.89 -6.55
C LYS A 64 -4.04 12.55 -6.38
N THR A 65 -2.74 12.49 -6.63
CA THR A 65 -1.96 11.25 -6.42
C THR A 65 -2.02 10.83 -4.94
N PRO A 66 -2.66 9.69 -4.61
CA PRO A 66 -2.74 9.24 -3.24
C PRO A 66 -1.43 8.58 -2.81
N ILE A 67 -1.18 8.57 -1.50
CA ILE A 67 -0.13 7.75 -0.90
C ILE A 67 -0.63 6.30 -0.89
N ILE A 68 0.17 5.35 -1.40
CA ILE A 68 -0.10 3.93 -1.22
C ILE A 68 0.96 3.38 -0.26
N ALA A 69 0.53 2.93 0.90
CA ALA A 69 1.37 2.49 1.99
C ALA A 69 1.25 0.99 2.25
N ILE A 70 2.27 0.41 2.86
CA ILE A 70 2.31 -0.98 3.26
C ILE A 70 3.27 -1.15 4.45
N ASP A 71 2.93 -2.02 5.41
CA ASP A 71 3.85 -2.45 6.45
C ASP A 71 4.79 -3.52 5.88
N GLN A 72 5.98 -3.15 5.49
CA GLN A 72 6.97 -4.05 4.89
C GLN A 72 8.30 -3.95 5.64
N GLU A 73 8.37 -4.60 6.80
CA GLU A 73 9.53 -4.52 7.70
C GLU A 73 10.60 -5.58 7.42
N GLY A 74 10.23 -6.65 6.73
CA GLY A 74 11.03 -7.87 6.67
C GLY A 74 10.71 -8.86 7.81
N GLY A 75 11.19 -10.10 7.70
CA GLY A 75 10.88 -11.16 8.65
C GLY A 75 9.37 -11.39 8.77
N ARG A 76 8.85 -11.37 9.99
CA ARG A 76 7.44 -11.63 10.28
C ARG A 76 6.46 -10.63 9.67
N VAL A 77 6.87 -9.37 9.57
CA VAL A 77 6.04 -8.29 9.01
C VAL A 77 6.42 -8.07 7.56
N THR A 78 6.00 -9.01 6.72
CA THR A 78 6.21 -9.00 5.27
C THR A 78 4.89 -9.31 4.59
N ARG A 79 4.25 -8.30 3.98
CA ARG A 79 2.94 -8.46 3.33
C ARG A 79 3.05 -9.12 1.96
N THR A 80 4.24 -9.03 1.34
CA THR A 80 4.53 -9.57 0.00
C THR A 80 5.09 -11.00 0.02
N LYS A 81 5.04 -11.69 1.15
CA LYS A 81 5.68 -13.01 1.36
C LYS A 81 5.29 -14.09 0.34
N ASP A 82 4.07 -14.01 -0.19
CA ASP A 82 3.53 -15.00 -1.12
C ASP A 82 3.90 -14.70 -2.59
N ILE A 83 4.43 -13.51 -2.87
CA ILE A 83 4.76 -13.05 -4.24
C ILE A 83 6.21 -12.64 -4.43
N ALA A 84 6.98 -12.54 -3.36
CA ALA A 84 8.39 -12.14 -3.39
C ALA A 84 9.18 -12.76 -2.22
N PRO A 85 10.51 -12.88 -2.34
CA PRO A 85 11.34 -13.31 -1.23
C PRO A 85 11.18 -12.41 -0.01
N VAL A 86 11.23 -13.03 1.17
CA VAL A 86 11.15 -12.31 2.45
C VAL A 86 12.52 -11.75 2.79
N ALA A 87 12.62 -10.43 2.92
CA ALA A 87 13.83 -9.78 3.42
C ALA A 87 14.07 -10.13 4.90
N PRO A 88 15.33 -10.17 5.37
CA PRO A 88 15.62 -10.33 6.79
C PRO A 88 14.95 -9.25 7.62
N SER A 89 14.62 -9.57 8.88
CA SER A 89 14.10 -8.58 9.81
C SER A 89 15.17 -7.54 10.19
N PRO A 90 14.77 -6.31 10.56
CA PRO A 90 15.74 -5.29 11.01
C PRO A 90 16.67 -5.75 12.13
N PRO A 91 16.22 -6.46 13.18
CA PRO A 91 17.13 -7.00 14.19
C PRO A 91 18.16 -7.97 13.61
N ALA A 92 17.75 -8.86 12.69
CA ALA A 92 18.67 -9.81 12.06
C ALA A 92 19.72 -9.12 11.18
N LEU A 93 19.36 -8.03 10.52
CA LEU A 93 20.30 -7.20 9.74
C LEU A 93 21.31 -6.49 10.65
N VAL A 94 20.82 -5.94 11.77
CA VAL A 94 21.69 -5.27 12.76
C VAL A 94 22.68 -6.25 13.39
N GLU A 95 22.24 -7.47 13.73
CA GLU A 95 23.09 -8.52 14.29
C GLU A 95 24.25 -8.91 13.36
N LYS A 96 24.04 -8.83 12.04
CA LYS A 96 25.12 -9.06 11.05
C LYS A 96 26.18 -7.97 11.07
N GLY A 97 25.85 -6.75 11.50
CA GLY A 97 26.79 -5.63 11.59
C GLY A 97 27.30 -5.12 10.24
N ASP A 98 26.66 -5.49 9.14
CA ASP A 98 27.06 -5.11 7.79
C ASP A 98 26.10 -4.02 7.24
N MET A 99 26.62 -2.79 7.16
CA MET A 99 25.86 -1.64 6.66
C MET A 99 25.54 -1.76 5.17
N GLY A 100 26.38 -2.44 4.39
CA GLY A 100 26.11 -2.71 2.98
C GLY A 100 24.89 -3.61 2.82
N LEU A 101 24.82 -4.68 3.60
CA LEU A 101 23.66 -5.60 3.60
C LEU A 101 22.35 -4.88 3.99
N ILE A 102 22.43 -3.96 4.95
CA ILE A 102 21.25 -3.16 5.36
C ILE A 102 20.78 -2.27 4.19
N ALA A 103 21.73 -1.59 3.54
CA ALA A 103 21.43 -0.74 2.39
C ALA A 103 20.83 -1.54 1.21
N ASP A 104 21.40 -2.69 0.90
CA ASP A 104 20.93 -3.57 -0.16
C ASP A 104 19.50 -4.10 0.12
N ALA A 105 19.23 -4.53 1.35
CA ALA A 105 17.91 -4.99 1.74
C ALA A 105 16.86 -3.87 1.62
N ALA A 106 17.19 -2.64 2.00
CA ALA A 106 16.32 -1.48 1.87
C ALA A 106 16.08 -1.14 0.39
N ALA A 107 17.13 -1.14 -0.44
CA ALA A 107 17.03 -0.86 -1.87
C ALA A 107 16.15 -1.88 -2.60
N LEU A 108 16.37 -3.18 -2.36
CA LEU A 108 15.57 -4.26 -2.95
C LEU A 108 14.10 -4.18 -2.53
N THR A 109 13.84 -3.86 -1.27
CA THR A 109 12.47 -3.64 -0.78
C THR A 109 11.83 -2.46 -1.50
N GLY A 110 12.53 -1.34 -1.64
CA GLY A 110 12.04 -0.16 -2.36
C GLY A 110 11.76 -0.46 -3.84
N ASP A 111 12.63 -1.23 -4.51
CA ASP A 111 12.43 -1.63 -5.91
C ASP A 111 11.21 -2.54 -6.07
N LEU A 112 11.03 -3.52 -5.17
CA LEU A 112 9.84 -4.36 -5.16
C LEU A 112 8.56 -3.52 -5.03
N LEU A 113 8.53 -2.59 -4.08
CA LEU A 113 7.35 -1.74 -3.85
C LEU A 113 7.05 -0.84 -5.06
N ARG A 114 8.07 -0.30 -5.72
CA ARG A 114 7.89 0.47 -6.97
C ARG A 114 7.32 -0.36 -8.12
N LEU A 115 7.67 -1.64 -8.21
CA LEU A 115 7.09 -2.56 -9.20
C LEU A 115 5.62 -2.87 -8.92
N LEU A 116 5.22 -2.87 -7.66
CA LEU A 116 3.84 -3.10 -7.26
C LEU A 116 2.96 -1.84 -7.37
N GLY A 117 3.55 -0.70 -7.56
CA GLY A 117 2.89 0.57 -7.75
C GLY A 117 3.24 1.55 -6.66
#